data_d9f6663b98388e6f184826dafb91461f
#
_entry.id   d9f6663b98388e6f184826dafb91461f
#
_cell.length_a   1.000
_cell.length_b   1.000
_cell.length_c   1.000
_cell.angle_alpha   90.00
_cell.angle_beta   90.00
_cell.angle_gamma   90.00
#
_symmetry.space_group_name_H-M   'P 1'
#
loop_
_entity.id
_entity.type
_entity.pdbx_description
1 polymer ?
#
loop_
_entity_poly.entity_id
_entity_poly.type
_entity_poly.pdbx_seq_one_letter_code
_entity_poly.pdbx_strand_id
1 'polypeptide(L)'
;MLRSDAVKKLFVSQPMRGKTNEEIIKERKVLIADVYMKTHENLAVIDSFFENAPADATPLWYLGESLKLLGTADFVVFAPDWQDYRGCRIEHDAAVQYGIPIVEV
;
A
#
# COMPACT_ATOMS: atom_id res chain seq x y z
N MET A 1 1.98 -16.11 -27.07
CA MET A 1 0.92 -15.29 -26.46
C MET A 1 1.49 -13.93 -26.06
N LEU A 2 0.83 -12.90 -26.48
CA LEU A 2 1.26 -11.56 -26.12
C LEU A 2 0.90 -11.28 -24.67
N ARG A 3 1.87 -10.80 -23.90
CA ARG A 3 1.63 -10.35 -22.53
C ARG A 3 0.88 -9.03 -22.57
N SER A 4 -0.06 -8.85 -21.67
CA SER A 4 -0.71 -7.56 -21.52
C SER A 4 0.31 -6.53 -21.04
N ASP A 5 0.37 -5.37 -21.71
CA ASP A 5 1.21 -4.25 -21.30
C ASP A 5 0.48 -3.33 -20.31
N ALA A 6 -0.72 -3.70 -19.89
CA ALA A 6 -1.48 -2.92 -18.94
C ALA A 6 -0.74 -2.82 -17.60
N VAL A 7 -0.63 -1.60 -17.10
CA VAL A 7 0.00 -1.32 -15.83
C VAL A 7 -1.03 -1.50 -14.72
N LYS A 8 -0.66 -2.25 -13.68
CA LYS A 8 -1.49 -2.46 -12.50
C LYS A 8 -1.03 -1.54 -11.36
N LYS A 9 -1.97 -0.87 -10.75
CA LYS A 9 -1.67 0.04 -9.62
C LYS A 9 -1.57 -0.77 -8.34
N LEU A 10 -0.45 -0.64 -7.66
CA LEU A 10 -0.19 -1.32 -6.40
C LEU A 10 -0.21 -0.32 -5.24
N PHE A 11 -1.05 -0.60 -4.26
CA PHE A 11 -1.03 0.11 -2.97
C PHE A 11 -0.23 -0.71 -1.97
N VAL A 12 0.75 -0.08 -1.33
CA VAL A 12 1.56 -0.70 -0.28
C VAL A 12 1.09 -0.18 1.06
N SER A 13 0.49 -1.05 1.86
CA SER A 13 0.09 -0.72 3.23
C SER A 13 1.20 -1.14 4.18
N GLN A 14 1.90 -0.15 4.73
CA GLN A 14 2.99 -0.42 5.65
C GLN A 14 2.98 0.57 6.81
N PRO A 15 3.32 0.09 8.01
CA PRO A 15 3.42 0.97 9.18
C PRO A 15 4.62 1.91 9.03
N MET A 16 4.41 3.16 9.40
CA MET A 16 5.47 4.17 9.36
C MET A 16 5.88 4.63 10.74
N ARG A 17 4.97 4.51 11.71
CA ARG A 17 5.20 4.98 13.07
C ARG A 17 6.33 4.20 13.74
N GLY A 18 7.30 4.93 14.27
CA GLY A 18 8.44 4.34 14.96
C GLY A 18 9.53 3.80 14.03
N LYS A 19 9.42 4.06 12.72
CA LYS A 19 10.39 3.61 11.73
C LYS A 19 11.07 4.80 11.06
N THR A 20 12.34 4.64 10.70
CA THR A 20 13.06 5.65 9.92
C THR A 20 12.60 5.62 8.47
N ASN A 21 12.85 6.72 7.74
CA ASN A 21 12.55 6.76 6.30
C ASN A 21 13.32 5.67 5.54
N GLU A 22 14.55 5.40 5.92
CA GLU A 22 15.36 4.34 5.29
C GLU A 22 14.74 2.96 5.49
N GLU A 23 14.27 2.67 6.70
CA GLU A 23 13.60 1.41 7.02
C GLU A 23 12.31 1.25 6.21
N ILE A 24 11.52 2.32 6.12
CA ILE A 24 10.27 2.33 5.35
C ILE A 24 10.54 2.08 3.87
N ILE A 25 11.50 2.77 3.28
CA ILE A 25 11.85 2.62 1.87
C ILE A 25 12.37 1.23 1.57
N LYS A 26 13.23 0.70 2.44
CA LYS A 26 13.79 -0.64 2.28
C LYS A 26 12.71 -1.72 2.30
N GLU A 27 11.83 -1.66 3.30
CA GLU A 27 10.70 -2.59 3.41
C GLU A 27 9.80 -2.50 2.19
N ARG A 28 9.50 -1.28 1.74
CA ARG A 28 8.66 -1.04 0.58
C ARG A 28 9.22 -1.69 -0.68
N LYS A 29 10.52 -1.57 -0.90
CA LYS A 29 11.18 -2.19 -2.06
C LYS A 29 11.06 -3.71 -2.04
N VAL A 30 11.21 -4.32 -0.87
CA VAL A 30 11.06 -5.77 -0.70
C VAL A 30 9.64 -6.20 -1.02
N LEU A 31 8.64 -5.50 -0.49
CA LEU A 31 7.24 -5.81 -0.73
C LEU A 31 6.88 -5.70 -2.21
N ILE A 32 7.35 -4.66 -2.88
CA ILE A 32 7.11 -4.47 -4.32
C ILE A 32 7.73 -5.62 -5.13
N ALA A 33 8.97 -5.99 -4.80
CA ALA A 33 9.65 -7.10 -5.47
C ALA A 33 8.88 -8.42 -5.26
N ASP A 34 8.39 -8.66 -4.05
CA ASP A 34 7.63 -9.88 -3.74
C ASP A 34 6.32 -9.93 -4.52
N VAL A 35 5.62 -8.80 -4.66
CA VAL A 35 4.40 -8.72 -5.47
C VAL A 35 4.71 -9.01 -6.93
N TYR A 36 5.77 -8.42 -7.46
CA TYR A 36 6.17 -8.68 -8.84
C TYR A 36 6.48 -10.17 -9.07
N MET A 37 7.19 -10.79 -8.14
CA MET A 37 7.52 -12.22 -8.25
C MET A 37 6.28 -13.11 -8.22
N LYS A 38 5.25 -12.71 -7.50
CA LYS A 38 4.00 -13.47 -7.43
C LYS A 38 3.08 -13.25 -8.61
N THR A 39 2.97 -12.01 -9.08
CA THR A 39 1.97 -11.67 -10.09
C THR A 39 2.53 -11.60 -11.51
N HIS A 40 3.82 -11.33 -11.67
CA HIS A 40 4.47 -11.04 -12.95
C HIS A 40 3.79 -9.92 -13.73
N GLU A 41 3.14 -9.00 -13.02
CA GLU A 41 2.46 -7.86 -13.61
C GLU A 41 3.36 -6.64 -13.65
N ASN A 42 3.14 -5.76 -14.63
CA ASN A 42 3.74 -4.45 -14.63
C ASN A 42 3.06 -3.60 -13.56
N LEU A 43 3.84 -3.16 -12.57
CA LEU A 43 3.30 -2.45 -11.42
C LEU A 43 3.64 -0.98 -11.45
N ALA A 44 2.64 -0.13 -11.22
CA ALA A 44 2.82 1.27 -10.88
C ALA A 44 2.49 1.41 -9.39
N VAL A 45 3.48 1.75 -8.60
CA VAL A 45 3.30 1.88 -7.16
C VAL A 45 2.63 3.22 -6.86
N ILE A 46 1.51 3.18 -6.14
CA ILE A 46 0.80 4.39 -5.74
C ILE A 46 1.63 5.12 -4.71
N ASP A 47 1.87 6.42 -4.94
CA ASP A 47 2.57 7.26 -3.97
C ASP A 47 1.64 7.57 -2.81
N SER A 48 1.93 6.98 -1.66
CA SER A 48 1.17 7.17 -0.42
C SER A 48 1.94 7.99 0.62
N PHE A 49 2.99 8.70 0.22
CA PHE A 49 3.68 9.66 1.06
C PHE A 49 3.06 11.04 0.86
N PHE A 50 2.54 11.62 1.94
CA PHE A 50 1.84 12.91 1.88
C PHE A 50 2.76 14.04 2.33
N GLU A 51 3.52 14.61 1.39
CA GLU A 51 4.49 15.67 1.68
C GLU A 51 3.84 17.02 1.97
N ASN A 52 2.65 17.25 1.41
CA ASN A 52 1.95 18.53 1.52
C ASN A 52 0.72 18.44 2.43
N ALA A 53 0.81 17.65 3.50
CA ALA A 53 -0.27 17.54 4.45
C ALA A 53 -0.53 18.87 5.16
N PRO A 54 -1.80 19.19 5.51
CA PRO A 54 -2.10 20.36 6.32
C PRO A 54 -1.32 20.36 7.64
N ALA A 55 -0.96 21.54 8.14
CA ALA A 55 -0.18 21.65 9.38
C ALA A 55 -0.88 21.02 10.59
N ASP A 56 -2.23 20.96 10.55
CA ASP A 56 -3.06 20.38 11.60
C ASP A 56 -3.55 18.97 11.26
N ALA A 57 -2.93 18.30 10.28
CA ALA A 57 -3.35 16.97 9.86
C ALA A 57 -3.28 15.99 11.02
N THR A 58 -4.40 15.30 11.24
CA THR A 58 -4.52 14.26 12.27
C THR A 58 -4.17 12.89 11.70
N PRO A 59 -3.94 11.88 12.55
CA PRO A 59 -3.80 10.50 12.05
C PRO A 59 -4.96 10.06 11.18
N LEU A 60 -6.18 10.49 11.49
CA LEU A 60 -7.36 10.15 10.69
C LEU A 60 -7.35 10.85 9.33
N TRP A 61 -6.80 12.06 9.24
CA TRP A 61 -6.62 12.72 7.96
C TRP A 61 -5.74 11.88 7.03
N TYR A 62 -4.59 11.41 7.53
CA TYR A 62 -3.68 10.55 6.75
C TYR A 62 -4.36 9.25 6.33
N LEU A 63 -5.10 8.63 7.23
CA LEU A 63 -5.84 7.41 6.92
C LEU A 63 -6.89 7.67 5.84
N GLY A 64 -7.61 8.79 5.91
CA GLY A 64 -8.60 9.17 4.91
C GLY A 64 -7.99 9.31 3.53
N GLU A 65 -6.84 9.97 3.43
CA GLU A 65 -6.12 10.11 2.17
C GLU A 65 -5.61 8.75 1.65
N SER A 66 -5.10 7.92 2.54
CA SER A 66 -4.68 6.56 2.17
C SER A 66 -5.84 5.73 1.64
N LEU A 67 -7.01 5.80 2.27
CA LEU A 67 -8.18 5.05 1.81
C LEU A 67 -8.65 5.49 0.44
N LYS A 68 -8.57 6.79 0.13
CA LYS A 68 -8.86 7.28 -1.22
C LYS A 68 -7.94 6.64 -2.25
N LEU A 69 -6.65 6.58 -1.95
CA LEU A 69 -5.67 5.99 -2.84
C LEU A 69 -5.86 4.47 -2.97
N LEU A 70 -6.14 3.81 -1.85
CA LEU A 70 -6.45 2.38 -1.85
C LEU A 70 -7.61 2.07 -2.80
N GLY A 71 -8.60 2.94 -2.85
CA GLY A 71 -9.76 2.79 -3.74
C GLY A 71 -9.41 2.83 -5.23
N THR A 72 -8.22 3.30 -5.60
CA THR A 72 -7.76 3.34 -7.00
C THR A 72 -6.88 2.15 -7.36
N ALA A 73 -6.55 1.28 -6.40
CA ALA A 73 -5.58 0.21 -6.59
C ALA A 73 -6.18 -1.01 -7.30
N ASP A 74 -5.35 -1.67 -8.08
CA ASP A 74 -5.66 -2.99 -8.65
C ASP A 74 -5.25 -4.10 -7.71
N PHE A 75 -4.18 -3.86 -6.93
CA PHE A 75 -3.66 -4.78 -5.92
C PHE A 75 -3.27 -4.02 -4.68
N VAL A 76 -3.32 -4.69 -3.54
CA VAL A 76 -2.75 -4.18 -2.29
C VAL A 76 -1.85 -5.24 -1.66
N VAL A 77 -0.73 -4.80 -1.10
CA VAL A 77 0.16 -5.66 -0.31
C VAL A 77 0.33 -5.05 1.08
N PHE A 78 0.37 -5.89 2.09
CA PHE A 78 0.52 -5.47 3.49
C PHE A 78 1.88 -5.91 4.02
N ALA A 79 2.52 -5.03 4.79
CA ALA A 79 3.75 -5.37 5.51
C ALA A 79 3.47 -6.51 6.51
N PRO A 80 4.47 -7.33 6.85
CA PRO A 80 4.27 -8.50 7.73
C PRO A 80 3.67 -8.16 9.09
N ASP A 81 3.94 -6.95 9.61
CA ASP A 81 3.47 -6.50 10.92
C ASP A 81 2.21 -5.63 10.86
N TRP A 82 1.46 -5.70 9.77
CA TRP A 82 0.29 -4.85 9.56
C TRP A 82 -0.77 -4.98 10.68
N GLN A 83 -0.87 -6.16 11.29
CA GLN A 83 -1.87 -6.42 12.33
C GLN A 83 -1.62 -5.64 13.62
N ASP A 84 -0.39 -5.19 13.83
CA ASP A 84 0.00 -4.43 15.02
C ASP A 84 -0.33 -2.94 14.90
N TYR A 85 -0.81 -2.50 13.74
CA TYR A 85 -1.03 -1.09 13.46
C TYR A 85 -2.46 -0.81 13.02
N ARG A 86 -3.07 0.14 13.71
CA ARG A 86 -4.47 0.51 13.52
C ARG A 86 -4.81 0.88 12.08
N GLY A 87 -4.01 1.75 11.46
CA GLY A 87 -4.24 2.19 10.09
C GLY A 87 -4.20 1.04 9.10
N CYS A 88 -3.21 0.16 9.25
CA CYS A 88 -3.09 -1.01 8.37
C CYS A 88 -4.25 -1.99 8.54
N ARG A 89 -4.74 -2.17 9.79
CA ARG A 89 -5.93 -3.02 10.03
C ARG A 89 -7.16 -2.46 9.33
N ILE A 90 -7.34 -1.14 9.38
CA ILE A 90 -8.49 -0.49 8.73
C ILE A 90 -8.37 -0.62 7.21
N GLU A 91 -7.19 -0.40 6.66
CA GLU A 91 -6.96 -0.56 5.22
C GLU A 91 -7.17 -2.01 4.78
N HIS A 92 -6.75 -2.98 5.59
CA HIS A 92 -6.97 -4.39 5.30
C HIS A 92 -8.46 -4.72 5.27
N ASP A 93 -9.20 -4.28 6.27
CA ASP A 93 -10.64 -4.48 6.32
C ASP A 93 -11.33 -3.82 5.13
N ALA A 94 -10.93 -2.60 4.77
CA ALA A 94 -11.47 -1.91 3.61
C ALA A 94 -11.20 -2.69 2.31
N ALA A 95 -10.00 -3.23 2.14
CA ALA A 95 -9.66 -4.02 0.97
C ALA A 95 -10.55 -5.28 0.87
N VAL A 96 -10.76 -5.97 1.99
CA VAL A 96 -11.63 -7.15 2.03
C VAL A 96 -13.07 -6.77 1.71
N GLN A 97 -13.60 -5.75 2.36
CA GLN A 97 -15.01 -5.35 2.22
C GLN A 97 -15.32 -4.82 0.82
N TYR A 98 -14.39 -4.15 0.20
CA TYR A 98 -14.59 -3.53 -1.12
C TYR A 98 -13.96 -4.34 -2.27
N GLY A 99 -13.49 -5.55 -1.98
CA GLY A 99 -13.06 -6.47 -3.03
C GLY A 99 -11.78 -6.09 -3.75
N ILE A 100 -10.86 -5.39 -3.08
CA ILE A 100 -9.56 -5.07 -3.66
C ILE A 100 -8.64 -6.28 -3.46
N PRO A 101 -8.08 -6.85 -4.54
CA PRO A 101 -7.24 -8.05 -4.43
C PRO A 101 -6.02 -7.82 -3.53
N ILE A 102 -5.86 -8.67 -2.53
CA ILE A 102 -4.72 -8.64 -1.62
C ILE A 102 -3.70 -9.66 -2.11
N VAL A 103 -2.47 -9.20 -2.33
CA VAL A 103 -1.37 -10.09 -2.70
C VAL A 103 -0.66 -10.54 -1.43
N GLU A 104 -0.75 -11.83 -1.16
CA GLU A 104 -0.07 -12.41 0.01
C GLU A 104 1.40 -12.68 -0.33
N VAL A 105 2.30 -12.17 0.47
CA VAL A 105 3.74 -12.32 0.26
C VAL A 105 4.46 -12.95 1.45
#